data_e5551fdee0c1b6f4757b620fe0c88a06
#
_entry.id   e5551fdee0c1b6f4757b620fe0c88a06
#
_cell.length_a   1.000
_cell.length_b   1.000
_cell.length_c   1.000
_cell.angle_alpha   90.00
_cell.angle_beta   90.00
_cell.angle_gamma   90.00
#
_symmetry.space_group_name_H-M   'P 1'
#
loop_
_entity.id
_entity.type
_entity.pdbx_description
1 polymer ?
#
loop_
_entity_poly.entity_id
_entity_poly.type
_entity_poly.pdbx_seq_one_letter_code
_entity_poly.pdbx_strand_id
1 'polypeptide(L)'
;IDFDFSGIPAERLTLIGDSASPVPWHTLLTGMFLIQIFYWSTNQTITQRAMAAPTVKEAQKGVYAAAFIRVIFIPSMVVIPGIVAFKLYGDIGDQAYGRIAGDLMPSWLSGVFAAAIAAAVLSSFNSMVNSSAAMYVCDLHERYINETPNVRVLSGIATSIFVLIAVAMVPVYAQSESIINLLQELWGLISMPILACFAVGLLFKNVDYRAAIAAVIFGVLIYACFIWLWMPLHYIH
;
A
#
# COMPACT_ATOMS: atom_id res chain seq x y z
N ILE A 1 -7.62 10.37 -33.22
CA ILE A 1 -6.48 9.99 -32.36
C ILE A 1 -6.19 8.57 -32.74
N ASP A 2 -5.20 8.34 -33.59
CA ASP A 2 -4.72 6.99 -33.87
C ASP A 2 -3.91 6.52 -32.65
N PHE A 3 -4.41 5.53 -31.96
CA PHE A 3 -3.67 4.84 -30.91
C PHE A 3 -2.59 3.99 -31.57
N ASP A 4 -1.48 4.62 -31.90
CA ASP A 4 -0.33 3.94 -32.50
C ASP A 4 0.56 3.40 -31.39
N PHE A 5 0.55 2.07 -31.21
CA PHE A 5 1.41 1.32 -30.28
C PHE A 5 2.73 0.85 -30.93
N SER A 6 3.03 1.31 -32.15
CA SER A 6 4.29 0.94 -32.81
C SER A 6 5.49 1.44 -31.99
N GLY A 7 6.51 0.60 -31.88
CA GLY A 7 7.70 0.90 -31.08
C GLY A 7 7.60 0.64 -29.56
N ILE A 8 6.43 0.17 -29.08
CA ILE A 8 6.30 -0.26 -27.68
C ILE A 8 6.50 -1.77 -27.63
N PRO A 9 7.41 -2.29 -26.78
CA PRO A 9 7.60 -3.71 -26.59
C PRO A 9 6.30 -4.39 -26.15
N ALA A 10 6.00 -5.57 -26.71
CA ALA A 10 4.77 -6.31 -26.40
C ALA A 10 4.62 -6.64 -24.91
N GLU A 11 5.72 -6.82 -24.22
CA GLU A 11 5.77 -7.04 -22.76
C GLU A 11 5.21 -5.88 -21.94
N ARG A 12 5.25 -4.65 -22.46
CA ARG A 12 4.67 -3.45 -21.83
C ARG A 12 3.19 -3.23 -22.14
N LEU A 13 2.65 -3.98 -23.08
CA LEU A 13 1.24 -3.95 -23.46
C LEU A 13 0.43 -5.10 -22.83
N THR A 14 1.07 -5.95 -22.03
CA THR A 14 0.41 -7.03 -21.29
C THR A 14 0.36 -6.71 -19.79
N LEU A 15 -0.72 -7.12 -19.14
CA LEU A 15 -0.84 -7.07 -17.68
C LEU A 15 -0.24 -8.30 -16.99
N ILE A 16 0.11 -9.30 -17.77
CA ILE A 16 0.69 -10.56 -17.27
C ILE A 16 2.19 -10.49 -17.50
N GLY A 17 2.95 -10.25 -16.44
CA GLY A 17 4.41 -10.25 -16.50
C GLY A 17 4.99 -11.64 -16.78
N ASP A 18 6.05 -11.69 -17.55
CA ASP A 18 6.84 -12.92 -17.72
C ASP A 18 7.67 -13.23 -16.45
N SER A 19 8.48 -14.28 -16.49
CA SER A 19 9.28 -14.70 -15.34
C SER A 19 10.43 -13.73 -14.99
N ALA A 20 10.81 -12.84 -15.91
CA ALA A 20 11.84 -11.81 -15.71
C ALA A 20 11.25 -10.43 -15.32
N SER A 21 9.92 -10.31 -15.35
CA SER A 21 9.21 -9.10 -14.96
C SER A 21 9.38 -8.78 -13.46
N PRO A 22 9.38 -7.50 -13.05
CA PRO A 22 9.34 -7.12 -11.63
C PRO A 22 8.17 -7.72 -10.83
N VAL A 23 7.07 -8.07 -11.50
CA VAL A 23 5.95 -8.81 -10.93
C VAL A 23 5.62 -9.99 -11.83
N PRO A 24 6.28 -11.14 -11.66
CA PRO A 24 6.05 -12.32 -12.49
C PRO A 24 4.63 -12.88 -12.29
N TRP A 25 4.04 -13.43 -13.36
CA TRP A 25 2.63 -13.87 -13.34
C TRP A 25 2.30 -14.90 -12.23
N HIS A 26 3.25 -15.76 -11.89
CA HIS A 26 3.04 -16.78 -10.85
C HIS A 26 2.91 -16.18 -9.46
N THR A 27 3.50 -14.99 -9.20
CA THR A 27 3.36 -14.28 -7.94
C THR A 27 1.93 -13.76 -7.71
N LEU A 28 1.14 -13.57 -8.77
CA LEU A 28 -0.25 -13.13 -8.67
C LEU A 28 -1.13 -14.13 -7.93
N LEU A 29 -0.84 -15.43 -8.07
CA LEU A 29 -1.59 -16.51 -7.44
C LEU A 29 -1.09 -16.88 -6.04
N THR A 30 0.06 -16.38 -5.64
CA THR A 30 0.72 -16.68 -4.36
C THR A 30 0.79 -15.42 -3.48
N GLY A 31 1.94 -14.80 -3.41
CA GLY A 31 2.18 -13.67 -2.50
C GLY A 31 1.31 -12.45 -2.76
N MET A 32 1.09 -12.06 -4.05
CA MET A 32 0.23 -10.91 -4.36
C MET A 32 -1.21 -11.12 -3.91
N PHE A 33 -1.75 -12.33 -4.05
CA PHE A 33 -3.09 -12.66 -3.57
C PHE A 33 -3.19 -12.49 -2.05
N LEU A 34 -2.20 -12.97 -1.30
CA LEU A 34 -2.14 -12.83 0.16
C LEU A 34 -2.00 -11.36 0.60
N ILE A 35 -1.14 -10.59 -0.09
CA ILE A 35 -1.00 -9.15 0.16
C ILE A 35 -2.33 -8.42 -0.04
N GLN A 36 -3.07 -8.75 -1.09
CA GLN A 36 -4.39 -8.15 -1.34
C GLN A 36 -5.40 -8.54 -0.25
N ILE A 37 -5.42 -9.79 0.22
CA ILE A 37 -6.26 -10.20 1.35
C ILE A 37 -5.90 -9.38 2.58
N PHE A 38 -4.62 -9.28 2.94
CA PHE A 38 -4.19 -8.45 4.07
C PHE A 38 -4.68 -7.00 3.91
N TYR A 39 -4.41 -6.38 2.78
CA TYR A 39 -4.71 -4.97 2.53
C TYR A 39 -6.20 -4.65 2.66
N TRP A 40 -7.06 -5.53 2.12
CA TRP A 40 -8.49 -5.27 2.07
C TRP A 40 -9.27 -5.78 3.29
N SER A 41 -8.72 -6.73 4.06
CA SER A 41 -9.45 -7.35 5.18
C SER A 41 -8.92 -6.99 6.56
N THR A 42 -7.62 -6.73 6.71
CA THR A 42 -7.00 -6.54 8.04
C THR A 42 -6.31 -5.18 8.21
N ASN A 43 -6.11 -4.43 7.13
CA ASN A 43 -5.49 -3.12 7.21
C ASN A 43 -6.44 -2.09 7.84
N GLN A 44 -6.06 -1.55 9.00
CA GLN A 44 -6.86 -0.58 9.76
C GLN A 44 -7.24 0.66 8.94
N THR A 45 -6.35 1.18 8.11
CA THR A 45 -6.61 2.37 7.27
C THR A 45 -7.81 2.17 6.32
N ILE A 46 -8.03 0.94 5.86
CA ILE A 46 -9.14 0.59 4.97
C ILE A 46 -10.36 0.18 5.79
N THR A 47 -10.20 -0.76 6.72
CA THR A 47 -11.31 -1.38 7.46
C THR A 47 -12.06 -0.40 8.35
N GLN A 48 -11.38 0.59 8.95
CA GLN A 48 -12.03 1.61 9.79
C GLN A 48 -13.11 2.40 9.02
N ARG A 49 -12.96 2.59 7.70
CA ARG A 49 -13.98 3.27 6.87
C ARG A 49 -15.21 2.40 6.65
N ALA A 50 -15.02 1.12 6.45
CA ALA A 50 -16.12 0.17 6.35
C ALA A 50 -16.86 0.03 7.69
N MET A 51 -16.11 0.04 8.81
CA MET A 51 -16.68 -0.02 10.16
C MET A 51 -17.46 1.25 10.56
N ALA A 52 -17.19 2.38 9.93
CA ALA A 52 -17.94 3.61 10.15
C ALA A 52 -19.32 3.64 9.49
N ALA A 53 -19.66 2.64 8.67
CA ALA A 53 -20.98 2.56 8.04
C ALA A 53 -22.06 2.18 9.06
N PRO A 54 -23.29 2.72 8.91
CA PRO A 54 -24.38 2.48 9.87
C PRO A 54 -24.79 1.02 10.01
N THR A 55 -24.62 0.22 8.96
CA THR A 55 -24.94 -1.21 8.95
C THR A 55 -23.93 -1.99 8.12
N VAL A 56 -23.79 -3.28 8.42
CA VAL A 56 -22.94 -4.21 7.64
C VAL A 56 -23.34 -4.23 6.16
N LYS A 57 -24.63 -4.15 5.86
CA LYS A 57 -25.15 -4.15 4.48
C LYS A 57 -24.71 -2.90 3.72
N GLU A 58 -24.70 -1.74 4.35
CA GLU A 58 -24.21 -0.49 3.73
C GLU A 58 -22.69 -0.52 3.58
N ALA A 59 -21.96 -1.06 4.55
CA ALA A 59 -20.51 -1.29 4.43
C ALA A 59 -20.20 -2.18 3.21
N GLN A 60 -20.90 -3.30 3.06
CA GLN A 60 -20.72 -4.21 1.93
C GLN A 60 -20.99 -3.54 0.58
N LYS A 61 -22.09 -2.79 0.46
CA LYS A 61 -22.40 -2.03 -0.77
C LYS A 61 -21.28 -1.04 -1.10
N GLY A 62 -20.77 -0.31 -0.09
CA GLY A 62 -19.67 0.62 -0.26
C GLY A 62 -18.38 -0.06 -0.75
N VAL A 63 -18.04 -1.23 -0.18
CA VAL A 63 -16.86 -2.01 -0.58
C VAL A 63 -17.01 -2.52 -2.02
N TYR A 64 -18.19 -3.06 -2.42
CA TYR A 64 -18.41 -3.50 -3.79
C TYR A 64 -18.35 -2.36 -4.79
N ALA A 65 -18.95 -1.20 -4.47
CA ALA A 65 -18.88 -0.02 -5.32
C ALA A 65 -17.42 0.47 -5.49
N ALA A 66 -16.66 0.52 -4.39
CA ALA A 66 -15.25 0.90 -4.42
C ALA A 66 -14.41 -0.09 -5.26
N ALA A 67 -14.65 -1.39 -5.12
CA ALA A 67 -13.98 -2.42 -5.91
C ALA A 67 -14.25 -2.24 -7.42
N PHE A 68 -15.50 -2.02 -7.79
CA PHE A 68 -15.91 -1.80 -9.18
C PHE A 68 -15.25 -0.55 -9.78
N ILE A 69 -15.31 0.57 -9.06
CA ILE A 69 -14.66 1.83 -9.48
C ILE A 69 -13.16 1.61 -9.65
N ARG A 70 -12.51 0.94 -8.68
CA ARG A 70 -11.08 0.69 -8.72
C ARG A 70 -10.66 -0.13 -9.93
N VAL A 71 -11.38 -1.20 -10.26
CA VAL A 71 -11.04 -2.06 -11.41
C VAL A 71 -11.12 -1.31 -12.74
N ILE A 72 -12.04 -0.36 -12.88
CA ILE A 72 -12.23 0.40 -14.13
C ILE A 72 -11.28 1.59 -14.21
N PHE A 73 -11.22 2.41 -13.17
CA PHE A 73 -10.55 3.71 -13.25
C PHE A 73 -9.06 3.65 -12.96
N ILE A 74 -8.61 2.83 -12.00
CA ILE A 74 -7.19 2.81 -11.63
C ILE A 74 -6.28 2.34 -12.77
N PRO A 75 -6.56 1.23 -13.48
CA PRO A 75 -5.73 0.84 -14.63
C PRO A 75 -5.67 1.93 -15.70
N SER A 76 -6.80 2.56 -16.01
CA SER A 76 -6.84 3.62 -17.00
C SER A 76 -6.01 4.84 -16.60
N MET A 77 -6.05 5.23 -15.33
CA MET A 77 -5.31 6.39 -14.82
C MET A 77 -3.80 6.14 -14.65
N VAL A 78 -3.38 4.88 -14.52
CA VAL A 78 -1.97 4.54 -14.27
C VAL A 78 -1.32 3.99 -15.55
N VAL A 79 -1.96 3.02 -16.21
CA VAL A 79 -1.37 2.30 -17.33
C VAL A 79 -1.29 3.18 -18.58
N ILE A 80 -2.36 3.93 -18.91
CA ILE A 80 -2.37 4.76 -20.11
C ILE A 80 -1.29 5.85 -20.07
N PRO A 81 -1.18 6.66 -18.99
CA PRO A 81 -0.06 7.62 -18.89
C PRO A 81 1.31 6.94 -18.90
N GLY A 82 1.46 5.77 -18.29
CA GLY A 82 2.72 5.02 -18.31
C GLY A 82 3.13 4.61 -19.72
N ILE A 83 2.21 4.10 -20.53
CA ILE A 83 2.45 3.75 -21.94
C ILE A 83 2.80 5.01 -22.78
N VAL A 84 2.08 6.09 -22.57
CA VAL A 84 2.36 7.37 -23.26
C VAL A 84 3.74 7.90 -22.88
N ALA A 85 4.10 7.87 -21.60
CA ALA A 85 5.43 8.27 -21.14
C ALA A 85 6.54 7.45 -21.79
N PHE A 86 6.37 6.14 -21.80
CA PHE A 86 7.36 5.26 -22.42
C PHE A 86 7.53 5.56 -23.92
N LYS A 87 6.44 5.80 -24.64
CA LYS A 87 6.49 6.15 -26.07
C LYS A 87 7.20 7.48 -26.34
N LEU A 88 7.00 8.48 -25.46
CA LEU A 88 7.55 9.82 -25.66
C LEU A 88 8.99 9.97 -25.16
N TYR A 89 9.33 9.30 -24.05
CA TYR A 89 10.56 9.56 -23.30
C TYR A 89 11.42 8.30 -23.09
N GLY A 90 10.94 7.13 -23.48
CA GLY A 90 11.58 5.87 -23.14
C GLY A 90 11.34 5.45 -21.68
N ASP A 91 12.25 4.64 -21.13
CA ASP A 91 12.15 4.19 -19.75
C ASP A 91 12.73 5.23 -18.78
N ILE A 92 11.85 6.05 -18.21
CA ILE A 92 12.19 7.10 -17.25
C ILE A 92 11.72 6.78 -15.82
N GLY A 93 11.25 5.56 -15.60
CA GLY A 93 10.86 5.07 -14.27
C GLY A 93 9.80 5.94 -13.58
N ASP A 94 10.01 6.23 -12.30
CA ASP A 94 9.07 6.97 -11.45
C ASP A 94 8.85 8.43 -11.87
N GLN A 95 9.65 8.97 -12.79
CA GLN A 95 9.48 10.34 -13.32
C GLN A 95 8.38 10.45 -14.37
N ALA A 96 7.85 9.33 -14.89
CA ALA A 96 6.92 9.27 -16.01
C ALA A 96 5.69 10.16 -15.81
N TYR A 97 5.05 10.07 -14.65
CA TYR A 97 3.82 10.79 -14.37
C TYR A 97 4.01 12.31 -14.29
N GLY A 98 5.07 12.73 -13.59
CA GLY A 98 5.44 14.14 -13.45
C GLY A 98 5.85 14.76 -14.79
N ARG A 99 6.58 14.01 -15.61
CA ARG A 99 7.05 14.46 -16.92
C ARG A 99 5.88 14.69 -17.89
N ILE A 100 4.98 13.72 -17.98
CA ILE A 100 3.75 13.87 -18.82
C ILE A 100 2.94 15.07 -18.37
N ALA A 101 2.70 15.22 -17.08
CA ALA A 101 1.92 16.32 -16.56
C ALA A 101 2.56 17.68 -16.88
N GLY A 102 3.90 17.78 -16.77
CA GLY A 102 4.63 19.00 -17.08
C GLY A 102 4.65 19.36 -18.55
N ASP A 103 4.82 18.38 -19.44
CA ASP A 103 5.07 18.62 -20.85
C ASP A 103 3.76 18.68 -21.70
N LEU A 104 2.72 17.92 -21.31
CA LEU A 104 1.49 17.81 -22.10
C LEU A 104 0.33 18.66 -21.59
N MET A 105 0.37 19.10 -20.32
CA MET A 105 -0.73 19.91 -19.79
C MET A 105 -0.51 21.40 -20.01
N PRO A 106 -1.57 22.16 -20.40
CA PRO A 106 -1.51 23.63 -20.40
C PRO A 106 -1.17 24.14 -18.99
N SER A 107 -0.47 25.28 -18.91
CA SER A 107 0.04 25.81 -17.62
C SER A 107 -1.04 25.98 -16.54
N TRP A 108 -2.26 26.37 -16.92
CA TRP A 108 -3.38 26.50 -15.99
C TRP A 108 -3.84 25.13 -15.43
N LEU A 109 -3.82 24.09 -16.26
CA LEU A 109 -4.23 22.75 -15.86
C LEU A 109 -3.14 22.05 -15.03
N SER A 110 -1.87 22.32 -15.32
CA SER A 110 -0.73 21.77 -14.53
C SER A 110 -0.81 22.20 -13.06
N GLY A 111 -1.20 23.46 -12.79
CA GLY A 111 -1.39 23.94 -11.41
C GLY A 111 -2.55 23.24 -10.70
N VAL A 112 -3.68 23.05 -11.37
CA VAL A 112 -4.85 22.32 -10.83
C VAL A 112 -4.47 20.85 -10.58
N PHE A 113 -3.76 20.24 -11.52
CA PHE A 113 -3.30 18.85 -11.38
C PHE A 113 -2.33 18.67 -10.23
N ALA A 114 -1.34 19.56 -10.08
CA ALA A 114 -0.41 19.54 -8.95
C ALA A 114 -1.16 19.67 -7.60
N ALA A 115 -2.12 20.58 -7.53
CA ALA A 115 -2.96 20.74 -6.33
C ALA A 115 -3.79 19.48 -6.06
N ALA A 116 -4.34 18.84 -7.08
CA ALA A 116 -5.11 17.60 -6.94
C ALA A 116 -4.23 16.44 -6.44
N ILE A 117 -3.02 16.28 -6.98
CA ILE A 117 -2.05 15.27 -6.49
C ILE A 117 -1.67 15.57 -5.04
N ALA A 118 -1.33 16.81 -4.70
CA ALA A 118 -1.00 17.18 -3.33
C ALA A 118 -2.16 16.88 -2.37
N ALA A 119 -3.39 17.21 -2.74
CA ALA A 119 -4.58 16.90 -1.95
C ALA A 119 -4.79 15.39 -1.77
N ALA A 120 -4.60 14.58 -2.81
CA ALA A 120 -4.71 13.13 -2.76
C ALA A 120 -3.65 12.51 -1.81
N VAL A 121 -2.41 12.97 -1.91
CA VAL A 121 -1.30 12.54 -1.03
C VAL A 121 -1.59 12.91 0.42
N LEU A 122 -1.96 14.17 0.70
CA LEU A 122 -2.27 14.64 2.05
C LEU A 122 -3.47 13.90 2.66
N SER A 123 -4.51 13.61 1.85
CA SER A 123 -5.68 12.84 2.30
C SER A 123 -5.29 11.41 2.71
N SER A 124 -4.47 10.74 1.90
CA SER A 124 -4.00 9.38 2.20
C SER A 124 -3.08 9.37 3.42
N PHE A 125 -2.13 10.29 3.49
CA PHE A 125 -1.23 10.45 4.62
C PHE A 125 -1.99 10.69 5.94
N ASN A 126 -2.93 11.64 5.93
CA ASN A 126 -3.77 11.92 7.11
C ASN A 126 -4.53 10.67 7.58
N SER A 127 -5.05 9.87 6.66
CA SER A 127 -5.74 8.62 6.98
C SER A 127 -4.83 7.59 7.63
N MET A 128 -3.61 7.43 7.13
CA MET A 128 -2.62 6.49 7.69
C MET A 128 -2.17 6.92 9.09
N VAL A 129 -1.83 8.18 9.26
CA VAL A 129 -1.39 8.71 10.55
C VAL A 129 -2.52 8.65 11.60
N ASN A 130 -3.75 8.98 11.20
CA ASN A 130 -4.91 8.87 12.09
C ASN A 130 -5.16 7.43 12.52
N SER A 131 -5.07 6.46 11.60
CA SER A 131 -5.21 5.03 11.93
C SER A 131 -4.13 4.55 12.88
N SER A 132 -2.87 4.96 12.66
CA SER A 132 -1.75 4.60 13.53
C SER A 132 -1.90 5.21 14.93
N ALA A 133 -2.32 6.48 15.01
CA ALA A 133 -2.58 7.14 16.28
C ALA A 133 -3.75 6.47 17.03
N ALA A 134 -4.83 6.11 16.34
CA ALA A 134 -5.96 5.41 16.94
C ALA A 134 -5.56 4.05 17.52
N MET A 135 -4.80 3.23 16.77
CA MET A 135 -4.30 1.95 17.27
C MET A 135 -3.39 2.12 18.50
N TYR A 136 -2.49 3.12 18.49
CA TYR A 136 -1.67 3.39 19.64
C TYR A 136 -2.48 3.82 20.86
N VAL A 137 -3.41 4.77 20.69
CA VAL A 137 -4.19 5.33 21.80
C VAL A 137 -5.18 4.31 22.36
N CYS A 138 -5.99 3.68 21.49
CA CYS A 138 -7.08 2.81 21.92
C CYS A 138 -6.60 1.39 22.27
N ASP A 139 -5.70 0.81 21.44
CA ASP A 139 -5.33 -0.60 21.60
C ASP A 139 -4.15 -0.80 22.55
N LEU A 140 -3.23 0.18 22.63
CA LEU A 140 -2.06 0.06 23.48
C LEU A 140 -2.16 0.93 24.75
N HIS A 141 -2.34 2.23 24.60
CA HIS A 141 -2.23 3.15 25.74
C HIS A 141 -3.41 3.01 26.70
N GLU A 142 -4.63 3.06 26.20
CA GLU A 142 -5.85 2.95 27.00
C GLU A 142 -5.94 1.58 27.69
N ARG A 143 -5.51 0.53 27.01
CA ARG A 143 -5.61 -0.84 27.52
C ARG A 143 -4.52 -1.23 28.50
N TYR A 144 -3.27 -0.74 28.34
CA TYR A 144 -2.11 -1.22 29.09
C TYR A 144 -1.40 -0.18 29.96
N ILE A 145 -1.66 1.12 29.73
CA ILE A 145 -0.93 2.21 30.40
C ILE A 145 -1.85 3.05 31.26
N ASN A 146 -2.95 3.57 30.70
CA ASN A 146 -3.89 4.42 31.43
C ASN A 146 -5.29 4.25 30.83
N GLU A 147 -6.25 3.77 31.60
CA GLU A 147 -7.62 3.50 31.17
C GLU A 147 -8.42 4.77 30.83
N THR A 148 -8.01 5.92 31.33
CA THR A 148 -8.71 7.22 31.11
C THR A 148 -7.75 8.30 30.62
N PRO A 149 -7.13 8.12 29.43
CA PRO A 149 -6.19 9.11 28.90
C PRO A 149 -6.93 10.34 28.37
N ASN A 150 -6.22 11.46 28.33
CA ASN A 150 -6.68 12.59 27.53
C ASN A 150 -6.45 12.27 26.04
N VAL A 151 -7.47 11.64 25.42
CA VAL A 151 -7.39 11.13 24.03
C VAL A 151 -6.97 12.22 23.04
N ARG A 152 -7.45 13.46 23.22
CA ARG A 152 -7.11 14.58 22.32
C ARG A 152 -5.61 14.90 22.35
N VAL A 153 -5.05 15.01 23.54
CA VAL A 153 -3.63 15.34 23.71
C VAL A 153 -2.77 14.17 23.25
N LEU A 154 -3.13 12.97 23.68
CA LEU A 154 -2.36 11.77 23.35
C LEU A 154 -2.37 11.46 21.86
N SER A 155 -3.51 11.58 21.18
CA SER A 155 -3.59 11.45 19.72
C SER A 155 -2.75 12.50 19.00
N GLY A 156 -2.75 13.74 19.48
CA GLY A 156 -1.90 14.79 18.92
C GLY A 156 -0.40 14.48 19.05
N ILE A 157 0.03 13.98 20.20
CA ILE A 157 1.43 13.56 20.41
C ILE A 157 1.77 12.37 19.53
N ALA A 158 0.94 11.33 19.51
CA ALA A 158 1.17 10.14 18.69
C ALA A 158 1.24 10.50 17.19
N THR A 159 0.29 11.32 16.70
CA THR A 159 0.31 11.85 15.34
C THR A 159 1.63 12.56 15.02
N SER A 160 2.07 13.46 15.91
CA SER A 160 3.31 14.21 15.71
C SER A 160 4.53 13.29 15.63
N ILE A 161 4.60 12.27 16.47
CA ILE A 161 5.68 11.27 16.45
C ILE A 161 5.67 10.49 15.12
N PHE A 162 4.51 10.01 14.68
CA PHE A 162 4.42 9.27 13.41
C PHE A 162 4.77 10.15 12.21
N VAL A 163 4.39 11.43 12.21
CA VAL A 163 4.80 12.39 11.17
C VAL A 163 6.31 12.58 11.16
N LEU A 164 6.93 12.76 12.33
CA LEU A 164 8.39 12.90 12.43
C LEU A 164 9.13 11.65 11.93
N ILE A 165 8.64 10.45 12.27
CA ILE A 165 9.19 9.20 11.75
C ILE A 165 9.06 9.16 10.23
N ALA A 166 7.88 9.49 9.68
CA ALA A 166 7.66 9.50 8.24
C ALA A 166 8.62 10.47 7.52
N VAL A 167 8.81 11.67 8.07
CA VAL A 167 9.76 12.65 7.51
C VAL A 167 11.20 12.12 7.58
N ALA A 168 11.59 11.48 8.68
CA ALA A 168 12.92 10.90 8.83
C ALA A 168 13.18 9.74 7.83
N MET A 169 12.14 9.06 7.36
CA MET A 169 12.26 8.01 6.35
C MET A 169 12.36 8.52 4.90
N VAL A 170 12.07 9.79 4.64
CA VAL A 170 12.12 10.37 3.28
C VAL A 170 13.46 10.14 2.57
N PRO A 171 14.65 10.35 3.21
CA PRO A 171 15.92 10.10 2.54
C PRO A 171 16.12 8.64 2.10
N VAL A 172 15.55 7.68 2.86
CA VAL A 172 15.64 6.25 2.52
C VAL A 172 14.85 5.96 1.25
N TYR A 173 13.61 6.47 1.16
CA TYR A 173 12.79 6.31 -0.04
C TYR A 173 13.35 7.06 -1.26
N ALA A 174 13.94 8.22 -1.05
CA ALA A 174 14.53 9.02 -2.13
C ALA A 174 15.76 8.38 -2.79
N GLN A 175 16.44 7.45 -2.10
CA GLN A 175 17.60 6.72 -2.61
C GLN A 175 17.25 5.39 -3.27
N SER A 176 15.99 4.95 -3.21
CA SER A 176 15.57 3.70 -3.82
C SER A 176 15.42 3.85 -5.35
N GLU A 177 15.79 2.81 -6.09
CA GLU A 177 15.61 2.75 -7.55
C GLU A 177 14.12 2.72 -7.95
N SER A 178 13.29 2.13 -7.11
CA SER A 178 11.83 2.08 -7.27
C SER A 178 11.15 2.14 -5.92
N ILE A 179 10.40 3.22 -5.69
CA ILE A 179 9.65 3.44 -4.46
C ILE A 179 8.58 2.36 -4.28
N ILE A 180 7.92 1.94 -5.37
CA ILE A 180 6.85 0.93 -5.30
C ILE A 180 7.39 -0.44 -4.90
N ASN A 181 8.55 -0.84 -5.41
CA ASN A 181 9.17 -2.12 -5.06
C ASN A 181 9.58 -2.12 -3.59
N LEU A 182 10.24 -1.07 -3.12
CA LEU A 182 10.61 -0.93 -1.70
C LEU A 182 9.38 -0.99 -0.78
N LEU A 183 8.30 -0.31 -1.14
CA LEU A 183 7.06 -0.36 -0.36
C LEU A 183 6.44 -1.75 -0.33
N GLN A 184 6.42 -2.47 -1.45
CA GLN A 184 5.88 -3.84 -1.49
C GLN A 184 6.71 -4.81 -0.67
N GLU A 185 8.03 -4.68 -0.70
CA GLU A 185 8.96 -5.48 0.11
C GLU A 185 8.73 -5.26 1.61
N LEU A 186 8.66 -4.00 2.05
CA LEU A 186 8.38 -3.65 3.45
C LEU A 186 6.97 -4.06 3.88
N TRP A 187 5.99 -3.96 3.01
CA TRP A 187 4.64 -4.45 3.29
C TRP A 187 4.59 -5.97 3.42
N GLY A 188 5.28 -6.71 2.55
CA GLY A 188 5.40 -8.16 2.67
C GLY A 188 5.99 -8.57 4.00
N LEU A 189 7.09 -7.92 4.40
CA LEU A 189 7.80 -8.18 5.64
C LEU A 189 6.89 -8.13 6.88
N ILE A 190 6.02 -7.12 6.96
CA ILE A 190 5.19 -6.88 8.15
C ILE A 190 3.82 -7.55 8.01
N SER A 191 3.20 -7.50 6.82
CA SER A 191 1.82 -7.91 6.64
C SER A 191 1.61 -9.42 6.63
N MET A 192 2.56 -10.21 6.12
CA MET A 192 2.39 -11.65 6.02
C MET A 192 2.32 -12.35 7.38
N PRO A 193 3.22 -12.08 8.33
CA PRO A 193 3.10 -12.65 9.68
C PRO A 193 1.81 -12.24 10.40
N ILE A 194 1.36 -10.99 10.21
CA ILE A 194 0.10 -10.51 10.79
C ILE A 194 -1.09 -11.23 10.17
N LEU A 195 -1.14 -11.36 8.84
CA LEU A 195 -2.20 -12.10 8.15
C LEU A 195 -2.27 -13.55 8.62
N ALA A 196 -1.13 -14.21 8.78
CA ALA A 196 -1.07 -15.58 9.31
C ALA A 196 -1.68 -15.67 10.72
N CYS A 197 -1.38 -14.72 11.60
CA CYS A 197 -1.98 -14.67 12.94
C CYS A 197 -3.50 -14.48 12.88
N PHE A 198 -4.01 -13.61 12.00
CA PHE A 198 -5.44 -13.45 11.78
C PHE A 198 -6.10 -14.73 11.27
N ALA A 199 -5.50 -15.38 10.26
CA ALA A 199 -6.02 -16.63 9.70
C ALA A 199 -6.08 -17.72 10.76
N VAL A 200 -5.02 -17.91 11.53
CA VAL A 200 -4.98 -18.91 12.62
C VAL A 200 -6.00 -18.56 13.70
N GLY A 201 -6.11 -17.30 14.11
CA GLY A 201 -7.07 -16.86 15.14
C GLY A 201 -8.52 -17.05 14.72
N LEU A 202 -8.84 -16.96 13.41
CA LEU A 202 -10.18 -17.23 12.88
C LEU A 202 -10.49 -18.73 12.75
N LEU A 203 -9.49 -19.54 12.40
CA LEU A 203 -9.68 -20.97 12.13
C LEU A 203 -9.58 -21.84 13.38
N PHE A 204 -8.80 -21.45 14.38
CA PHE A 204 -8.53 -22.23 15.57
C PHE A 204 -9.05 -21.54 16.83
N LYS A 205 -9.63 -22.34 17.74
CA LYS A 205 -10.07 -21.87 19.06
C LYS A 205 -8.91 -21.97 20.06
N ASN A 206 -8.90 -21.09 21.06
CA ASN A 206 -7.92 -21.10 22.17
C ASN A 206 -6.46 -20.85 21.73
N VAL A 207 -6.25 -19.95 20.77
CA VAL A 207 -4.90 -19.51 20.40
C VAL A 207 -4.36 -18.58 21.48
N ASP A 208 -3.18 -18.88 22.04
CA ASP A 208 -2.53 -18.03 23.03
C ASP A 208 -1.94 -16.77 22.34
N TYR A 209 -2.17 -15.59 22.94
CA TYR A 209 -1.61 -14.32 22.45
C TYR A 209 -0.07 -14.32 22.41
N ARG A 210 0.58 -15.07 23.32
CA ARG A 210 2.05 -15.22 23.35
C ARG A 210 2.55 -15.94 22.11
N ALA A 211 1.82 -16.96 21.67
CA ALA A 211 2.12 -17.66 20.44
C ALA A 211 1.95 -16.75 19.23
N ALA A 212 0.93 -15.89 19.20
CA ALA A 212 0.74 -14.91 18.13
C ALA A 212 1.89 -13.89 18.09
N ILE A 213 2.32 -13.35 19.23
CA ILE A 213 3.46 -12.42 19.29
C ILE A 213 4.73 -13.11 18.79
N ALA A 214 5.01 -14.32 19.28
CA ALA A 214 6.17 -15.09 18.82
C ALA A 214 6.11 -15.36 17.31
N ALA A 215 4.95 -15.75 16.79
CA ALA A 215 4.76 -16.02 15.36
C ALA A 215 5.02 -14.77 14.50
N VAL A 216 4.58 -13.58 14.93
CA VAL A 216 4.89 -12.32 14.22
C VAL A 216 6.39 -12.05 14.23
N ILE A 217 7.04 -12.13 15.39
CA ILE A 217 8.49 -11.87 15.52
C ILE A 217 9.28 -12.85 14.64
N PHE A 218 9.03 -14.14 14.77
CA PHE A 218 9.73 -15.16 13.95
C PHE A 218 9.40 -15.03 12.47
N GLY A 219 8.16 -14.73 12.11
CA GLY A 219 7.76 -14.52 10.74
C GLY A 219 8.49 -13.34 10.09
N VAL A 220 8.59 -12.20 10.78
CA VAL A 220 9.38 -11.04 10.32
C VAL A 220 10.85 -11.40 10.16
N LEU A 221 11.45 -12.10 11.14
CA LEU A 221 12.86 -12.51 11.08
C LEU A 221 13.13 -13.47 9.91
N ILE A 222 12.28 -14.48 9.73
CA ILE A 222 12.40 -15.43 8.61
C ILE A 222 12.26 -14.73 7.27
N TYR A 223 11.26 -13.86 7.13
CA TYR A 223 11.04 -13.12 5.90
C TYR A 223 12.21 -12.17 5.60
N ALA A 224 12.74 -11.48 6.61
CA ALA A 224 13.93 -10.65 6.48
C ALA A 224 15.18 -11.47 6.06
N CYS A 225 15.35 -12.69 6.60
CA CYS A 225 16.42 -13.59 6.15
C CYS A 225 16.27 -13.98 4.68
N PHE A 226 15.06 -14.27 4.21
CA PHE A 226 14.80 -14.62 2.82
C PHE A 226 14.99 -13.45 1.85
N ILE A 227 14.72 -12.23 2.28
CA ILE A 227 14.92 -11.05 1.42
C ILE A 227 16.40 -10.65 1.37
N TRP A 228 17.08 -10.59 2.52
CA TRP A 228 18.39 -9.92 2.60
C TRP A 228 19.58 -10.86 2.69
N LEU A 229 19.41 -12.09 3.16
CA LEU A 229 20.51 -13.02 3.37
C LEU A 229 20.51 -14.20 2.38
N TRP A 230 19.36 -14.73 2.08
CA TRP A 230 19.23 -15.91 1.22
C TRP A 230 17.99 -15.78 0.35
N MET A 231 18.15 -15.25 -0.84
CA MET A 231 17.06 -14.98 -1.79
C MET A 231 16.76 -16.19 -2.71
N PRO A 232 16.16 -17.28 -2.21
CA PRO A 232 15.85 -18.47 -3.04
C PRO A 232 14.61 -18.22 -3.92
N LEU A 233 13.79 -17.25 -3.57
CA LEU A 233 12.53 -16.93 -4.23
C LEU A 233 12.41 -15.42 -4.46
N HIS A 234 11.57 -15.04 -5.40
CA HIS A 234 11.21 -13.64 -5.57
C HIS A 234 10.52 -13.11 -4.31
N TYR A 235 10.80 -11.86 -3.89
CA TYR A 235 10.30 -11.27 -2.62
C TYR A 235 8.77 -11.27 -2.46
N ILE A 236 8.02 -11.47 -3.55
CA ILE A 236 6.55 -11.57 -3.51
C ILE A 236 6.08 -13.00 -3.17
N HIS A 237 6.92 -14.01 -3.21
CA HIS A 237 6.56 -15.38 -2.81
C HIS A 237 6.67 -15.58 -1.31
#